data_66a1d00aadfcffa917113ce405dab81b
#
_entry.id   66a1d00aadfcffa917113ce405dab81b
#
_cell.length_a   1.000
_cell.length_b   1.000
_cell.length_c   1.000
_cell.angle_alpha   90.00
_cell.angle_beta   90.00
_cell.angle_gamma   90.00
#
_symmetry.space_group_name_H-M   'P 1'
#
loop_
_entity.id
_entity.type
_entity.pdbx_description
1 polymer ?
#
loop_
_entity_poly.entity_id
_entity_poly.type
_entity_poly.pdbx_seq_one_letter_code
_entity_poly.pdbx_strand_id
1 'polypeptide(L)'
;ERREADAYDEVTTLSQMVASGKNTTVAHLKHLKEYHQTDYLRQAVEWLLSNRKNVSFSVDEVMQEVHNHSGSSCGCGNGGKQEPTQQSHHGKHVDGCPGSAERSFGNNIRVEASKMVSGKSELTHWPVQLHLINPHSEHFKGSNLLLAADCVAYSQGSFHSQHLAGKTLAIACPKLDSNKEEYVEKITALIDDAQVDTITVMKMEVPCCGGLLQLARLARDKARRSVPIKVITVGIQGD
;
A
#
# COMPACT_ATOMS: atom_id res chain seq x y z
N GLU A 1 -29.24 -9.58 -13.72
CA GLU A 1 -28.44 -9.57 -14.98
C GLU A 1 -27.03 -9.11 -14.64
N ARG A 2 -26.05 -10.00 -14.77
CA ARG A 2 -24.64 -9.60 -14.71
C ARG A 2 -24.30 -8.90 -16.02
N ARG A 3 -24.09 -7.58 -15.97
CA ARG A 3 -23.41 -6.88 -17.06
C ARG A 3 -21.94 -7.26 -17.03
N GLU A 4 -21.42 -7.82 -18.13
CA GLU A 4 -20.00 -7.84 -18.38
C GLU A 4 -19.50 -6.40 -18.41
N ALA A 5 -18.41 -6.12 -17.70
CA ALA A 5 -17.74 -4.82 -17.80
C ALA A 5 -17.23 -4.66 -19.22
N ASP A 6 -17.42 -3.47 -19.78
CA ASP A 6 -16.86 -3.13 -21.09
C ASP A 6 -15.34 -3.35 -21.07
N ALA A 7 -14.81 -3.86 -22.18
CA ALA A 7 -13.36 -4.05 -22.33
C ALA A 7 -12.64 -2.70 -22.10
N TYR A 8 -11.51 -2.75 -21.39
CA TYR A 8 -10.70 -1.55 -21.16
C TYR A 8 -10.24 -0.94 -22.49
N ASP A 9 -10.54 0.33 -22.69
CA ASP A 9 -10.14 1.11 -23.84
C ASP A 9 -9.14 2.20 -23.43
N GLU A 10 -7.88 1.99 -23.79
CA GLU A 10 -6.79 2.91 -23.48
C GLU A 10 -6.97 4.26 -24.15
N VAL A 11 -7.47 4.30 -25.38
CA VAL A 11 -7.65 5.55 -26.15
C VAL A 11 -8.67 6.46 -25.47
N THR A 12 -9.80 5.91 -25.05
CA THR A 12 -10.82 6.66 -24.31
C THR A 12 -10.28 7.13 -22.95
N THR A 13 -9.59 6.27 -22.22
CA THR A 13 -8.97 6.60 -20.93
C THR A 13 -7.95 7.72 -21.09
N LEU A 14 -7.03 7.60 -22.05
CA LEU A 14 -6.01 8.60 -22.30
C LEU A 14 -6.61 9.95 -22.69
N SER A 15 -7.67 9.97 -23.52
CA SER A 15 -8.33 11.23 -23.91
C SER A 15 -8.86 12.00 -22.71
N GLN A 16 -9.40 11.30 -21.70
CA GLN A 16 -9.84 11.87 -20.43
C GLN A 16 -8.66 12.38 -19.59
N MET A 17 -7.54 11.64 -19.55
CA MET A 17 -6.32 12.06 -18.85
C MET A 17 -5.72 13.31 -19.48
N VAL A 18 -5.70 13.40 -20.81
CA VAL A 18 -5.25 14.59 -21.56
C VAL A 18 -6.14 15.80 -21.27
N ALA A 19 -7.46 15.63 -21.20
CA ALA A 19 -8.39 16.70 -20.82
C ALA A 19 -8.16 17.18 -19.37
N SER A 20 -7.66 16.32 -18.49
CA SER A 20 -7.31 16.65 -17.11
C SER A 20 -5.94 17.32 -16.95
N GLY A 21 -5.12 17.37 -18.02
CA GLY A 21 -3.88 18.12 -18.10
C GLY A 21 -2.60 17.28 -18.14
N LYS A 22 -1.46 17.99 -18.38
CA LYS A 22 -0.13 17.39 -18.58
C LYS A 22 0.27 16.41 -17.47
N ASN A 23 0.17 16.83 -16.21
CA ASN A 23 0.65 16.03 -15.07
C ASN A 23 -0.11 14.70 -14.93
N THR A 24 -1.42 14.72 -15.18
CA THR A 24 -2.25 13.51 -15.15
C THR A 24 -1.86 12.56 -16.29
N THR A 25 -1.60 13.09 -17.48
CA THR A 25 -1.13 12.31 -18.63
C THR A 25 0.23 11.68 -18.36
N VAL A 26 1.19 12.45 -17.83
CA VAL A 26 2.51 11.94 -17.46
C VAL A 26 2.41 10.83 -16.40
N ALA A 27 1.59 11.02 -15.36
CA ALA A 27 1.39 10.03 -14.32
C ALA A 27 0.80 8.72 -14.88
N HIS A 28 -0.17 8.81 -15.78
CA HIS A 28 -0.77 7.65 -16.43
C HIS A 28 0.25 6.86 -17.28
N LEU A 29 1.03 7.55 -18.12
CA LEU A 29 2.05 6.89 -18.93
C LEU A 29 3.17 6.25 -18.09
N LYS A 30 3.58 6.90 -16.99
CA LYS A 30 4.53 6.32 -16.03
C LYS A 30 3.96 5.05 -15.40
N HIS A 31 2.71 5.07 -15.00
CA HIS A 31 2.01 3.90 -14.46
C HIS A 31 2.00 2.73 -15.45
N LEU A 32 1.60 2.96 -16.72
CA LEU A 32 1.65 1.91 -17.74
C LEU A 32 3.06 1.32 -17.94
N LYS A 33 4.09 2.17 -17.84
CA LYS A 33 5.49 1.76 -17.96
C LYS A 33 5.93 0.92 -16.74
N GLU A 34 5.62 1.34 -15.52
CA GLU A 34 5.95 0.65 -14.28
C GLU A 34 5.31 -0.73 -14.16
N TYR A 35 4.05 -0.84 -14.63
CA TYR A 35 3.32 -2.11 -14.59
C TYR A 35 3.51 -2.96 -15.86
N HIS A 36 4.51 -2.62 -16.70
CA HIS A 36 4.84 -3.36 -17.93
C HIS A 36 3.67 -3.54 -18.91
N GLN A 37 2.72 -2.60 -18.91
CA GLN A 37 1.57 -2.57 -19.81
C GLN A 37 2.00 -2.04 -21.20
N THR A 38 2.90 -2.76 -21.86
CA THR A 38 3.60 -2.29 -23.07
C THR A 38 2.68 -2.01 -24.25
N ASP A 39 1.61 -2.80 -24.40
CA ASP A 39 0.67 -2.62 -25.50
C ASP A 39 -0.20 -1.37 -25.32
N TYR A 40 -0.68 -1.12 -24.09
CA TYR A 40 -1.42 0.11 -23.78
C TYR A 40 -0.50 1.34 -23.83
N LEU A 41 0.72 1.24 -23.35
CA LEU A 41 1.69 2.32 -23.44
C LEU A 41 1.97 2.70 -24.91
N ARG A 42 2.08 1.71 -25.79
CA ARG A 42 2.26 1.95 -27.24
C ARG A 42 1.05 2.65 -27.84
N GLN A 43 -0.17 2.19 -27.54
CA GLN A 43 -1.41 2.81 -28.02
C GLN A 43 -1.52 4.26 -27.53
N ALA A 44 -1.20 4.52 -26.27
CA ALA A 44 -1.19 5.85 -25.68
C ALA A 44 -0.20 6.79 -26.38
N VAL A 45 1.02 6.32 -26.63
CA VAL A 45 2.05 7.11 -27.34
C VAL A 45 1.65 7.40 -28.78
N GLU A 46 1.15 6.42 -29.51
CA GLU A 46 0.66 6.59 -30.90
C GLU A 46 -0.49 7.60 -30.96
N TRP A 47 -1.43 7.54 -30.03
CA TRP A 47 -2.53 8.47 -29.95
C TRP A 47 -2.05 9.91 -29.67
N LEU A 48 -1.15 10.11 -28.71
CA LEU A 48 -0.56 11.42 -28.38
C LEU A 48 0.18 12.01 -29.58
N LEU A 49 0.97 11.21 -30.30
CA LEU A 49 1.71 11.64 -31.47
C LEU A 49 0.74 12.07 -32.63
N SER A 50 -0.33 11.33 -32.79
CA SER A 50 -1.35 11.62 -33.82
C SER A 50 -2.19 12.85 -33.48
N ASN A 51 -2.37 13.16 -32.20
CA ASN A 51 -3.22 14.26 -31.74
C ASN A 51 -2.44 15.47 -31.22
N ARG A 52 -1.15 15.60 -31.51
CA ARG A 52 -0.27 16.69 -31.04
C ARG A 52 -0.86 18.09 -31.16
N LYS A 53 -1.64 18.35 -32.23
CA LYS A 53 -2.23 19.68 -32.52
C LYS A 53 -3.46 19.97 -31.63
N ASN A 54 -4.07 18.97 -31.08
CA ASN A 54 -5.30 19.05 -30.29
C ASN A 54 -5.08 19.00 -28.78
N VAL A 55 -3.83 18.81 -28.37
CA VAL A 55 -3.43 18.70 -26.93
C VAL A 55 -2.94 20.06 -26.46
N SER A 56 -3.37 20.51 -25.30
CA SER A 56 -3.08 21.83 -24.71
C SER A 56 -1.67 22.00 -24.16
N PHE A 57 -0.83 20.94 -24.17
CA PHE A 57 0.53 20.91 -23.66
C PHE A 57 1.49 20.25 -24.66
N SER A 58 2.79 20.40 -24.44
CA SER A 58 3.82 19.81 -25.29
C SER A 58 3.91 18.30 -25.09
N VAL A 59 3.62 17.54 -26.15
CA VAL A 59 3.76 16.07 -26.16
C VAL A 59 5.23 15.66 -25.99
N ASP A 60 6.17 16.44 -26.53
CA ASP A 60 7.60 16.16 -26.41
C ASP A 60 8.09 16.27 -24.96
N GLU A 61 7.58 17.25 -24.20
CA GLU A 61 7.86 17.35 -22.77
C GLU A 61 7.31 16.17 -21.99
N VAL A 62 6.09 15.72 -22.30
CA VAL A 62 5.50 14.51 -21.67
C VAL A 62 6.37 13.29 -21.95
N MET A 63 6.81 13.10 -23.19
CA MET A 63 7.67 11.98 -23.57
C MET A 63 9.03 12.03 -22.86
N GLN A 64 9.64 13.21 -22.72
CA GLN A 64 10.88 13.38 -21.99
C GLN A 64 10.72 13.06 -20.49
N GLU A 65 9.64 13.51 -19.86
CA GLU A 65 9.36 13.21 -18.46
C GLU A 65 9.10 11.73 -18.19
N VAL A 66 8.50 11.01 -19.12
CA VAL A 66 8.28 9.56 -19.05
C VAL A 66 9.58 8.78 -19.31
N HIS A 67 10.45 9.29 -20.20
CA HIS A 67 11.74 8.65 -20.53
C HIS A 67 12.82 8.91 -19.46
N ASN A 68 12.90 10.11 -18.90
CA ASN A 68 13.91 10.48 -17.90
C ASN A 68 13.70 9.81 -16.54
N HIS A 69 12.64 9.04 -16.36
CA HIS A 69 12.37 8.25 -15.15
C HIS A 69 12.98 6.84 -15.24
N SER A 70 14.27 6.78 -15.50
CA SER A 70 15.12 5.64 -15.14
C SER A 70 15.87 6.01 -13.86
N GLY A 71 15.19 5.93 -12.72
CA GLY A 71 15.79 6.18 -11.41
C GLY A 71 15.83 7.66 -11.00
N SER A 72 15.09 7.95 -9.94
CA SER A 72 15.14 9.14 -9.08
C SER A 72 13.99 10.14 -9.19
N SER A 73 13.28 10.25 -8.08
CA SER A 73 12.83 11.48 -7.44
C SER A 73 11.76 12.33 -8.13
N CYS A 74 10.57 12.31 -7.53
CA CYS A 74 9.58 13.37 -7.68
C CYS A 74 10.16 14.70 -7.20
N GLY A 75 10.65 15.51 -8.13
CA GLY A 75 11.04 16.88 -7.87
C GLY A 75 9.83 17.81 -7.89
N CYS A 76 9.27 18.15 -6.74
CA CYS A 76 8.45 19.35 -6.60
C CYS A 76 9.38 20.53 -6.40
N GLY A 77 9.81 21.12 -7.54
CA GLY A 77 10.54 22.38 -7.51
C GLY A 77 9.56 23.54 -7.44
N ASN A 78 9.56 24.29 -6.36
CA ASN A 78 9.09 25.66 -6.39
C ASN A 78 10.16 26.57 -5.75
N GLY A 79 10.71 27.45 -6.57
CA GLY A 79 11.70 28.42 -6.13
C GLY A 79 11.06 29.52 -5.28
N GLY A 80 11.63 29.73 -4.12
CA GLY A 80 11.35 30.86 -3.26
C GLY A 80 12.44 30.92 -2.21
N LYS A 81 13.40 31.86 -2.40
CA LYS A 81 14.45 32.19 -1.44
C LYS A 81 13.82 32.76 -0.17
N GLN A 82 14.12 32.18 0.98
CA GLN A 82 14.22 32.88 2.26
C GLN A 82 15.18 32.12 3.19
N GLU A 83 16.07 32.86 3.81
CA GLU A 83 17.14 32.44 4.70
C GLU A 83 16.67 31.98 6.09
N PRO A 84 17.58 31.43 6.95
CA PRO A 84 17.25 30.30 7.81
C PRO A 84 16.94 30.73 9.25
N THR A 85 15.99 30.06 9.88
CA THR A 85 15.97 29.92 11.34
C THR A 85 16.00 28.46 11.71
N GLN A 86 17.02 28.10 12.47
CA GLN A 86 17.30 26.79 13.01
C GLN A 86 16.19 26.32 13.93
N GLN A 87 15.60 25.17 13.65
CA GLN A 87 15.16 24.25 14.69
C GLN A 87 15.25 22.81 14.16
N SER A 88 16.07 22.03 14.82
CA SER A 88 16.43 20.65 14.55
C SER A 88 15.26 19.71 14.80
N HIS A 89 14.73 19.11 13.74
CA HIS A 89 14.03 17.81 13.83
C HIS A 89 14.59 16.92 12.73
N HIS A 90 15.30 15.89 13.15
CA HIS A 90 15.81 14.82 12.30
C HIS A 90 14.60 13.98 11.78
N GLY A 91 14.03 14.42 10.69
CA GLY A 91 13.15 13.58 9.86
C GLY A 91 13.98 13.00 8.72
N LYS A 92 14.20 11.70 8.72
CA LYS A 92 14.76 11.00 7.57
C LYS A 92 13.82 11.19 6.39
N HIS A 93 14.29 11.87 5.34
CA HIS A 93 13.62 11.92 4.05
C HIS A 93 13.54 10.50 3.47
N VAL A 94 12.33 9.99 3.34
CA VAL A 94 12.05 8.79 2.58
C VAL A 94 11.54 9.24 1.23
N ASP A 95 12.35 9.01 0.19
CA ASP A 95 11.98 9.23 -1.21
C ASP A 95 10.94 8.19 -1.62
N GLY A 96 9.67 8.56 -1.65
CA GLY A 96 8.57 7.68 -2.05
C GLY A 96 7.28 8.45 -2.33
N CYS A 97 6.34 7.80 -3.02
CA CYS A 97 4.99 8.33 -3.19
C CYS A 97 4.37 8.69 -1.83
N PRO A 98 3.69 9.84 -1.67
CA PRO A 98 3.08 10.25 -0.41
C PRO A 98 2.14 9.21 0.23
N GLY A 99 1.55 8.32 -0.58
CA GLY A 99 0.72 7.20 -0.13
C GLY A 99 1.48 6.04 0.50
N SER A 100 2.78 5.88 0.17
CA SER A 100 3.66 4.85 0.74
C SER A 100 4.57 5.40 1.85
N ALA A 101 4.55 6.71 2.10
CA ALA A 101 5.38 7.33 3.12
C ALA A 101 5.06 6.77 4.51
N GLU A 102 6.09 6.29 5.19
CA GLU A 102 5.98 5.74 6.53
C GLU A 102 5.52 6.80 7.53
N ARG A 103 4.53 6.48 8.34
CA ARG A 103 3.99 7.34 9.40
C ARG A 103 3.71 6.50 10.64
N SER A 104 4.13 7.01 11.80
CA SER A 104 3.78 6.45 13.10
C SER A 104 2.89 7.43 13.86
N PHE A 105 1.76 6.94 14.35
CA PHE A 105 0.81 7.73 15.14
C PHE A 105 1.01 7.35 16.60
N GLY A 106 1.75 8.16 17.34
CA GLY A 106 2.23 7.86 18.70
C GLY A 106 1.19 7.19 19.62
N ASN A 107 1.65 6.19 20.35
CA ASN A 107 0.86 5.42 21.32
C ASN A 107 0.55 6.23 22.57
N ASN A 108 -0.51 7.01 22.56
CA ASN A 108 -1.18 7.44 23.79
C ASN A 108 -2.42 6.58 24.04
N ILE A 109 -2.22 5.25 24.12
CA ILE A 109 -3.30 4.34 24.49
C ILE A 109 -3.26 4.18 26.02
N ARG A 110 -3.96 5.06 26.73
CA ARG A 110 -4.55 4.68 28.01
C ARG A 110 -5.78 3.86 27.69
N VAL A 111 -5.66 2.54 27.87
CA VAL A 111 -6.80 1.63 27.84
C VAL A 111 -7.65 1.90 29.08
N GLU A 112 -8.56 2.84 29.02
CA GLU A 112 -9.72 2.84 29.90
C GLU A 112 -10.76 1.92 29.28
N ALA A 113 -10.84 0.72 29.84
CA ALA A 113 -11.90 -0.22 29.55
C ALA A 113 -13.23 0.34 30.08
N SER A 114 -13.91 1.12 29.28
CA SER A 114 -15.37 1.32 29.31
C SER A 114 -15.75 2.60 28.58
N LYS A 115 -16.05 2.46 27.31
CA LYS A 115 -17.15 3.12 26.59
C LYS A 115 -16.98 2.72 25.14
N MET A 116 -17.99 2.05 24.61
CA MET A 116 -18.14 1.87 23.16
C MET A 116 -18.20 3.24 22.51
N VAL A 117 -17.05 3.80 22.16
CA VAL A 117 -16.97 4.96 21.29
C VAL A 117 -16.80 4.42 19.89
N SER A 118 -17.91 4.23 19.21
CA SER A 118 -17.95 3.94 17.79
C SER A 118 -17.19 5.06 17.05
N GLY A 119 -16.20 4.69 16.24
CA GLY A 119 -15.66 5.57 15.23
C GLY A 119 -14.22 6.04 15.35
N LYS A 120 -13.47 5.75 16.43
CA LYS A 120 -12.05 6.10 16.49
C LYS A 120 -11.20 5.01 15.82
N SER A 121 -10.27 5.43 14.94
CA SER A 121 -9.28 4.53 14.38
C SER A 121 -8.28 4.11 15.46
N GLU A 122 -8.00 2.81 15.53
CA GLU A 122 -6.92 2.22 16.35
C GLU A 122 -5.65 1.97 15.53
N LEU A 123 -5.59 2.53 14.32
CA LEU A 123 -4.41 2.44 13.47
C LEU A 123 -3.27 3.28 14.05
N THR A 124 -2.10 2.65 14.22
CA THR A 124 -0.93 3.27 14.87
C THR A 124 0.17 3.67 13.90
N HIS A 125 0.12 3.20 12.67
CA HIS A 125 1.14 3.45 11.64
C HIS A 125 0.56 3.41 10.23
N TRP A 126 1.36 3.84 9.26
CA TRP A 126 1.12 3.77 7.83
C TRP A 126 2.46 3.54 7.11
N PRO A 127 2.55 2.79 6.00
CA PRO A 127 1.47 2.06 5.31
C PRO A 127 1.06 0.77 6.03
N VAL A 128 -0.04 0.14 5.57
CA VAL A 128 -0.55 -1.13 6.14
C VAL A 128 -0.51 -2.30 5.16
N GLN A 129 -0.47 -2.01 3.84
CA GLN A 129 -0.40 -3.07 2.83
C GLN A 129 0.96 -3.76 2.89
N LEU A 130 0.97 -5.10 2.92
CA LEU A 130 2.18 -5.91 3.16
C LEU A 130 3.29 -5.65 2.12
N HIS A 131 2.95 -5.36 0.84
CA HIS A 131 3.94 -4.95 -0.15
C HIS A 131 4.59 -3.59 0.15
N LEU A 132 3.88 -2.69 0.84
CA LEU A 132 4.33 -1.33 1.07
C LEU A 132 5.03 -1.14 2.42
N ILE A 133 4.80 -2.02 3.40
CA ILE A 133 5.43 -1.89 4.72
C ILE A 133 6.94 -2.11 4.63
N ASN A 134 7.67 -1.38 5.49
CA ASN A 134 9.06 -1.65 5.78
C ASN A 134 9.13 -2.47 7.08
N PRO A 135 9.53 -3.76 7.05
CA PRO A 135 9.57 -4.60 8.25
C PRO A 135 10.58 -4.13 9.32
N HIS A 136 11.53 -3.26 8.95
CA HIS A 136 12.51 -2.73 9.89
C HIS A 136 12.06 -1.44 10.60
N SER A 137 10.84 -0.99 10.37
CA SER A 137 10.30 0.22 11.00
C SER A 137 10.14 0.07 12.50
N GLU A 138 10.40 1.14 13.24
CA GLU A 138 10.37 1.15 14.70
C GLU A 138 9.02 0.69 15.30
N HIS A 139 7.91 0.99 14.64
CA HIS A 139 6.58 0.62 15.14
C HIS A 139 6.30 -0.88 15.13
N PHE A 140 7.07 -1.68 14.36
CA PHE A 140 6.96 -3.14 14.39
C PHE A 140 7.80 -3.79 15.49
N LYS A 141 8.79 -3.09 16.05
CA LYS A 141 9.69 -3.68 17.05
C LYS A 141 8.96 -4.13 18.31
N GLY A 142 9.05 -5.42 18.63
CA GLY A 142 8.40 -6.02 19.80
C GLY A 142 6.89 -5.87 19.82
N SER A 143 6.25 -5.66 18.67
CA SER A 143 4.81 -5.44 18.60
C SER A 143 4.03 -6.75 18.47
N ASN A 144 2.73 -6.67 18.76
CA ASN A 144 1.78 -7.72 18.39
C ASN A 144 1.27 -7.43 16.98
N LEU A 145 1.60 -8.27 16.01
CA LEU A 145 1.20 -8.09 14.62
C LEU A 145 -0.20 -8.68 14.37
N LEU A 146 -1.10 -7.87 13.81
CA LEU A 146 -2.32 -8.33 13.16
C LEU A 146 -2.06 -8.43 11.64
N LEU A 147 -2.03 -9.66 11.12
CA LEU A 147 -1.96 -9.93 9.68
C LEU A 147 -3.36 -10.25 9.20
N ALA A 148 -4.04 -9.30 8.59
CA ALA A 148 -5.44 -9.42 8.20
C ALA A 148 -5.59 -9.56 6.68
N ALA A 149 -6.54 -10.41 6.26
CA ALA A 149 -6.95 -10.44 4.86
C ALA A 149 -7.74 -9.16 4.52
N ASP A 150 -7.58 -8.63 3.32
CA ASP A 150 -8.15 -7.35 2.87
C ASP A 150 -9.66 -7.22 3.12
N CYS A 151 -10.41 -8.32 3.01
CA CYS A 151 -11.87 -8.31 3.18
C CYS A 151 -12.33 -8.24 4.66
N VAL A 152 -11.45 -8.54 5.62
CA VAL A 152 -11.82 -8.74 7.04
C VAL A 152 -12.41 -7.48 7.66
N ALA A 153 -11.76 -6.32 7.46
CA ALA A 153 -12.19 -5.07 8.06
C ALA A 153 -13.59 -4.62 7.57
N TYR A 154 -13.98 -5.03 6.36
CA TYR A 154 -15.27 -4.67 5.78
C TYR A 154 -16.42 -5.56 6.26
N SER A 155 -16.13 -6.81 6.65
CA SER A 155 -17.13 -7.72 7.20
C SER A 155 -17.26 -7.62 8.73
N GLN A 156 -16.21 -7.10 9.43
CA GLN A 156 -16.16 -7.04 10.89
C GLN A 156 -16.34 -5.60 11.40
N GLY A 157 -17.58 -5.26 11.82
CA GLY A 157 -17.93 -3.89 12.27
C GLY A 157 -17.15 -3.40 13.50
N SER A 158 -16.62 -4.32 14.32
CA SER A 158 -15.79 -4.01 15.50
C SER A 158 -14.28 -4.19 15.29
N PHE A 159 -13.82 -4.25 14.03
CA PHE A 159 -12.44 -4.54 13.67
C PHE A 159 -11.42 -3.70 14.44
N HIS A 160 -11.59 -2.37 14.47
CA HIS A 160 -10.68 -1.48 15.17
C HIS A 160 -10.66 -1.73 16.69
N SER A 161 -11.81 -1.73 17.32
CA SER A 161 -11.91 -1.80 18.79
C SER A 161 -11.59 -3.19 19.36
N GLN A 162 -11.94 -4.26 18.66
CA GLN A 162 -11.76 -5.63 19.18
C GLN A 162 -10.51 -6.31 18.69
N HIS A 163 -10.07 -6.00 17.47
CA HIS A 163 -8.99 -6.77 16.85
C HIS A 163 -7.72 -5.98 16.61
N LEU A 164 -7.83 -4.69 16.23
CA LEU A 164 -6.67 -3.86 15.93
C LEU A 164 -6.07 -3.15 17.16
N ALA A 165 -6.90 -2.82 18.14
CA ALA A 165 -6.44 -2.08 19.33
C ALA A 165 -5.18 -2.72 19.95
N GLY A 166 -4.12 -1.92 20.12
CA GLY A 166 -2.84 -2.36 20.70
C GLY A 166 -1.99 -3.25 19.79
N LYS A 167 -2.26 -3.31 18.50
CA LYS A 167 -1.50 -4.09 17.52
C LYS A 167 -1.02 -3.24 16.36
N THR A 168 0.06 -3.69 15.73
CA THR A 168 0.45 -3.23 14.39
C THR A 168 -0.32 -4.02 13.34
N LEU A 169 -0.53 -3.42 12.17
CA LEU A 169 -1.35 -4.00 11.12
C LEU A 169 -0.54 -4.26 9.84
N ALA A 170 -0.72 -5.43 9.27
CA ALA A 170 -0.39 -5.69 7.87
C ALA A 170 -1.60 -6.32 7.18
N ILE A 171 -1.92 -5.88 5.97
CA ILE A 171 -3.02 -6.44 5.17
C ILE A 171 -2.50 -7.05 3.87
N ALA A 172 -3.15 -8.10 3.40
CA ALA A 172 -2.81 -8.77 2.16
C ALA A 172 -3.99 -9.60 1.62
N CYS A 173 -4.04 -9.76 0.29
CA CYS A 173 -4.95 -10.71 -0.36
C CYS A 173 -4.16 -11.84 -1.04
N PRO A 174 -4.06 -13.03 -0.46
CA PRO A 174 -3.26 -14.12 -1.04
C PRO A 174 -3.81 -14.63 -2.40
N LYS A 175 -5.03 -14.23 -2.76
CA LYS A 175 -5.64 -14.58 -4.04
C LYS A 175 -5.32 -13.58 -5.15
N LEU A 176 -5.38 -12.28 -4.85
CA LEU A 176 -5.26 -11.22 -5.84
C LEU A 176 -3.82 -10.69 -5.94
N ASP A 177 -3.08 -10.71 -4.83
CA ASP A 177 -1.73 -10.15 -4.81
C ASP A 177 -0.74 -11.07 -5.54
N SER A 178 0.21 -10.45 -6.25
CA SER A 178 1.34 -11.11 -6.91
C SER A 178 2.55 -11.21 -5.96
N ASN A 179 3.64 -11.86 -6.42
CA ASN A 179 4.93 -11.93 -5.73
C ASN A 179 4.84 -12.32 -4.24
N LYS A 180 4.24 -13.48 -3.95
CA LYS A 180 4.00 -13.97 -2.59
C LYS A 180 5.27 -14.36 -1.84
N GLU A 181 6.35 -14.58 -2.56
CA GLU A 181 7.69 -14.82 -2.02
C GLU A 181 8.15 -13.61 -1.19
N GLU A 182 7.93 -12.39 -1.67
CA GLU A 182 8.21 -11.14 -0.95
C GLU A 182 7.42 -11.05 0.36
N TYR A 183 6.17 -11.56 0.38
CA TYR A 183 5.38 -11.63 1.61
C TYR A 183 6.04 -12.52 2.66
N VAL A 184 6.52 -13.68 2.24
CA VAL A 184 7.24 -14.60 3.13
C VAL A 184 8.51 -13.94 3.67
N GLU A 185 9.28 -13.26 2.83
CA GLU A 185 10.50 -12.54 3.22
C GLU A 185 10.20 -11.43 4.22
N LYS A 186 9.19 -10.58 3.95
CA LYS A 186 8.80 -9.51 4.86
C LYS A 186 8.27 -10.01 6.20
N ILE A 187 7.45 -11.06 6.19
CA ILE A 187 6.96 -11.66 7.45
C ILE A 187 8.13 -12.31 8.21
N THR A 188 9.09 -12.94 7.52
CA THR A 188 10.30 -13.48 8.16
C THR A 188 11.12 -12.35 8.79
N ALA A 189 11.31 -11.23 8.12
CA ALA A 189 12.01 -10.05 8.66
C ALA A 189 11.25 -9.43 9.86
N LEU A 190 9.92 -9.39 9.83
CA LEU A 190 9.11 -8.98 10.99
C LEU A 190 9.33 -9.89 12.19
N ILE A 191 9.51 -11.20 11.96
CA ILE A 191 9.80 -12.17 13.02
C ILE A 191 11.22 -11.99 13.54
N ASP A 192 12.23 -11.98 12.66
CA ASP A 192 13.63 -12.06 13.02
C ASP A 192 14.25 -10.72 13.41
N ASP A 193 13.93 -9.66 12.66
CA ASP A 193 14.60 -8.37 12.79
C ASP A 193 13.76 -7.39 13.62
N ALA A 194 12.46 -7.27 13.34
CA ALA A 194 11.56 -6.46 14.17
C ALA A 194 11.18 -7.16 15.48
N GLN A 195 11.39 -8.48 15.59
CA GLN A 195 11.13 -9.27 16.78
C GLN A 195 9.68 -9.16 17.29
N VAL A 196 8.71 -9.19 16.38
CA VAL A 196 7.29 -9.16 16.78
C VAL A 196 6.99 -10.26 17.80
N ASP A 197 6.19 -9.94 18.84
CA ASP A 197 5.89 -10.86 19.95
C ASP A 197 4.90 -11.94 19.56
N THR A 198 3.89 -11.57 18.76
CA THR A 198 2.86 -12.49 18.27
C THR A 198 2.43 -12.13 16.86
N ILE A 199 1.96 -13.12 16.10
CA ILE A 199 1.27 -12.90 14.83
C ILE A 199 -0.17 -13.40 14.97
N THR A 200 -1.15 -12.51 14.83
CA THR A 200 -2.54 -12.89 14.72
C THR A 200 -2.95 -12.86 13.26
N VAL A 201 -3.18 -14.01 12.64
CA VAL A 201 -3.69 -14.10 11.28
C VAL A 201 -5.20 -14.04 11.32
N MET A 202 -5.77 -12.99 10.75
CA MET A 202 -7.21 -12.80 10.66
C MET A 202 -7.66 -12.97 9.22
N LYS A 203 -8.48 -13.98 8.95
CA LYS A 203 -8.88 -14.37 7.60
C LYS A 203 -10.39 -14.61 7.51
N MET A 204 -10.93 -14.45 6.31
CA MET A 204 -12.29 -14.86 6.04
C MET A 204 -12.42 -16.39 6.02
N GLU A 205 -13.63 -16.90 6.28
CA GLU A 205 -13.97 -18.32 6.17
C GLU A 205 -13.80 -18.89 4.76
N VAL A 206 -13.82 -18.03 3.74
CA VAL A 206 -13.75 -18.44 2.33
C VAL A 206 -12.40 -19.06 1.97
N PRO A 207 -12.36 -20.05 1.06
CA PRO A 207 -11.15 -20.83 0.75
C PRO A 207 -9.97 -19.99 0.26
N CYS A 208 -10.23 -18.89 -0.47
CA CYS A 208 -9.16 -18.04 -1.02
C CYS A 208 -8.30 -17.38 0.07
N CYS A 209 -8.83 -17.15 1.27
CA CYS A 209 -8.10 -16.56 2.38
C CYS A 209 -7.18 -17.55 3.14
N GLY A 210 -7.31 -18.86 2.89
CA GLY A 210 -6.47 -19.88 3.53
C GLY A 210 -4.97 -19.71 3.24
N GLY A 211 -4.64 -19.15 2.09
CA GLY A 211 -3.27 -18.87 1.69
C GLY A 211 -2.52 -17.91 2.64
N LEU A 212 -3.23 -16.97 3.28
CA LEU A 212 -2.58 -16.03 4.21
C LEU A 212 -1.98 -16.73 5.43
N LEU A 213 -2.69 -17.71 5.99
CA LEU A 213 -2.18 -18.53 7.08
C LEU A 213 -1.00 -19.40 6.63
N GLN A 214 -1.04 -19.92 5.40
CA GLN A 214 0.08 -20.70 4.86
C GLN A 214 1.32 -19.84 4.70
N LEU A 215 1.22 -18.61 4.19
CA LEU A 215 2.34 -17.67 4.09
C LEU A 215 2.94 -17.33 5.47
N ALA A 216 2.10 -17.07 6.47
CA ALA A 216 2.56 -16.81 7.84
C ALA A 216 3.30 -18.02 8.46
N ARG A 217 2.81 -19.24 8.24
CA ARG A 217 3.46 -20.46 8.70
C ARG A 217 4.79 -20.68 7.99
N LEU A 218 4.82 -20.53 6.65
CA LEU A 218 6.04 -20.67 5.87
C LEU A 218 7.12 -19.67 6.30
N ALA A 219 6.73 -18.42 6.57
CA ALA A 219 7.65 -17.41 7.06
C ALA A 219 8.19 -17.76 8.46
N ARG A 220 7.32 -18.22 9.38
CA ARG A 220 7.76 -18.68 10.70
C ARG A 220 8.72 -19.86 10.60
N ASP A 221 8.46 -20.80 9.70
CA ASP A 221 9.29 -21.99 9.55
C ASP A 221 10.67 -21.66 8.91
N LYS A 222 10.75 -20.55 8.15
CA LYS A 222 12.01 -20.00 7.63
C LYS A 222 12.76 -19.13 8.63
N ALA A 223 12.06 -18.55 9.60
CA ALA A 223 12.62 -17.64 10.57
C ALA A 223 13.58 -18.34 11.55
N ARG A 224 14.56 -17.58 12.07
CA ARG A 224 15.52 -18.04 13.09
C ARG A 224 14.91 -18.14 14.48
N ARG A 225 13.84 -17.37 14.75
CA ARG A 225 13.14 -17.40 16.03
C ARG A 225 11.71 -17.91 15.87
N SER A 226 11.20 -18.56 16.90
CA SER A 226 9.80 -19.00 16.93
C SER A 226 8.90 -17.89 17.44
N VAL A 227 7.75 -17.71 16.79
CA VAL A 227 6.71 -16.76 17.19
C VAL A 227 5.36 -17.48 17.26
N PRO A 228 4.52 -17.22 18.27
CA PRO A 228 3.19 -17.80 18.32
C PRO A 228 2.29 -17.20 17.23
N ILE A 229 1.61 -18.09 16.50
CA ILE A 229 0.61 -17.69 15.49
C ILE A 229 -0.77 -18.02 16.03
N LYS A 230 -1.60 -16.98 16.20
CA LYS A 230 -3.03 -17.10 16.49
C LYS A 230 -3.82 -17.00 15.19
N VAL A 231 -4.95 -17.67 15.09
CA VAL A 231 -5.81 -17.62 13.90
C VAL A 231 -7.21 -17.21 14.32
N ILE A 232 -7.74 -16.21 13.64
CA ILE A 232 -9.14 -15.80 13.75
C ILE A 232 -9.76 -16.00 12.36
N THR A 233 -10.85 -16.74 12.31
CA THR A 233 -11.64 -16.90 11.10
C THR A 233 -12.91 -16.10 11.25
N VAL A 234 -13.20 -15.23 10.29
CA VAL A 234 -14.35 -14.33 10.25
C VAL A 234 -15.32 -14.83 9.21
N GLY A 235 -16.57 -15.00 9.59
CA GLY A 235 -17.66 -15.28 8.67
C GLY A 235 -17.95 -14.09 7.74
N ILE A 236 -18.59 -14.34 6.61
CA ILE A 236 -18.90 -13.27 5.64
C ILE A 236 -19.89 -12.23 6.20
N GLN A 237 -20.60 -12.57 7.27
CA GLN A 237 -21.51 -11.66 7.99
C GLN A 237 -20.87 -10.99 9.22
N GLY A 238 -19.58 -11.26 9.48
CA GLY A 238 -18.85 -10.64 10.57
C GLY A 238 -18.90 -11.38 11.91
N ASP A 239 -19.33 -12.63 11.92
CA ASP A 239 -19.35 -13.56 13.06
C ASP A 239 -18.06 -14.38 13.20
#